data_79f25f21da97047e126388273d3186ef
#
_entry.id   79f25f21da97047e126388273d3186ef
#
_cell.length_a   1.000
_cell.length_b   1.000
_cell.length_c   1.000
_cell.angle_alpha   90.00
_cell.angle_beta   90.00
_cell.angle_gamma   90.00
#
_symmetry.space_group_name_H-M   'P 1'
#
loop_
_entity.id
_entity.type
_entity.pdbx_description
1 polymer ?
#
loop_
_entity_poly.entity_id
_entity_poly.type
_entity_poly.pdbx_seq_one_letter_code
_entity_poly.pdbx_strand_id
1 'polypeptide(L)'
;MEQHGISKLDLKRRNRMQVLKILKQRGPTSRIDIAGTLELTRAAVTIITNEMIEQGIIQEIGEYKHVTEKAPRGRKKILIDINHHYKFVIGVTVEEDIVSVGLSTLAGAVLDKRNLAINEKTDYSTIFDFTEKSINEVLGDNCLDKNSILGIGFGIFPTMYSRLGISAVSYTHLT
;
A
#
# COMPACT_ATOMS: atom_id res chain seq x y z
N MET A 1 -19.66 4.89 -33.87
CA MET A 1 -19.11 4.34 -32.63
C MET A 1 -17.70 3.82 -32.93
N GLU A 2 -16.68 4.64 -32.65
CA GLU A 2 -15.29 4.22 -32.84
C GLU A 2 -14.93 3.23 -31.72
N GLN A 3 -14.68 1.97 -32.08
CA GLN A 3 -14.08 0.98 -31.19
C GLN A 3 -12.61 1.37 -30.98
N HIS A 4 -12.32 2.09 -29.90
CA HIS A 4 -10.94 2.29 -29.47
C HIS A 4 -10.39 0.92 -29.04
N GLY A 5 -9.56 0.32 -29.88
CA GLY A 5 -8.83 -0.90 -29.57
C GLY A 5 -7.96 -0.68 -28.32
N ILE A 6 -7.97 -1.64 -27.38
CA ILE A 6 -7.14 -1.60 -26.18
C ILE A 6 -5.68 -1.49 -26.62
N SER A 7 -4.99 -0.41 -26.22
CA SER A 7 -3.59 -0.22 -26.56
C SER A 7 -2.71 -1.29 -25.89
N LYS A 8 -1.53 -1.59 -26.47
CA LYS A 8 -0.55 -2.48 -25.83
C LYS A 8 -0.17 -2.00 -24.41
N LEU A 9 -0.18 -0.68 -24.21
CA LEU A 9 0.13 -0.07 -22.92
C LEU A 9 -0.97 -0.35 -21.89
N ASP A 10 -2.23 -0.24 -22.30
CA ASP A 10 -3.38 -0.50 -21.42
C ASP A 10 -3.45 -1.99 -21.05
N LEU A 11 -3.17 -2.87 -22.02
CA LEU A 11 -3.11 -4.31 -21.74
C LEU A 11 -2.01 -4.64 -20.73
N LYS A 12 -0.82 -4.04 -20.90
CA LYS A 12 0.30 -4.20 -19.97
C LYS A 12 -0.06 -3.72 -18.57
N ARG A 13 -0.66 -2.52 -18.46
CA ARG A 13 -1.12 -1.95 -17.20
C ARG A 13 -2.16 -2.86 -16.53
N ARG A 14 -3.13 -3.34 -17.28
CA ARG A 14 -4.17 -4.26 -16.79
C ARG A 14 -3.56 -5.55 -16.25
N ASN A 15 -2.66 -6.18 -16.99
CA ASN A 15 -2.02 -7.42 -16.55
C ASN A 15 -1.20 -7.23 -15.26
N ARG A 16 -0.45 -6.12 -15.15
CA ARG A 16 0.28 -5.78 -13.91
C ARG A 16 -0.66 -5.61 -12.71
N MET A 17 -1.78 -4.92 -12.90
CA MET A 17 -2.80 -4.76 -11.85
C MET A 17 -3.39 -6.11 -11.43
N GLN A 18 -3.62 -7.03 -12.37
CA GLN A 18 -4.11 -8.37 -12.07
C GLN A 18 -3.09 -9.19 -11.27
N VAL A 19 -1.80 -9.11 -11.62
CA VAL A 19 -0.72 -9.74 -10.83
C VAL A 19 -0.74 -9.22 -9.39
N LEU A 20 -0.76 -7.90 -9.19
CA LEU A 20 -0.82 -7.30 -7.84
C LEU A 20 -2.08 -7.73 -7.08
N LYS A 21 -3.22 -7.81 -7.76
CA LYS A 21 -4.47 -8.27 -7.14
C LYS A 21 -4.36 -9.71 -6.63
N ILE A 22 -3.75 -10.61 -7.41
CA ILE A 22 -3.51 -12.00 -7.00
C ILE A 22 -2.61 -12.03 -5.77
N LEU A 23 -1.46 -11.33 -5.80
CA LEU A 23 -0.51 -11.29 -4.69
C LEU A 23 -1.16 -10.70 -3.43
N LYS A 24 -1.95 -9.64 -3.56
CA LYS A 24 -2.68 -9.05 -2.43
C LYS A 24 -3.70 -10.02 -1.81
N GLN A 25 -4.39 -10.82 -2.64
CA GLN A 25 -5.45 -11.71 -2.17
C GLN A 25 -4.93 -13.05 -1.63
N ARG A 26 -3.87 -13.59 -2.23
CA ARG A 26 -3.37 -14.95 -1.95
C ARG A 26 -2.05 -14.96 -1.19
N GLY A 27 -1.38 -13.80 -1.10
CA GLY A 27 -0.01 -13.71 -0.62
C GLY A 27 0.99 -14.28 -1.63
N PRO A 28 2.14 -14.76 -1.15
CA PRO A 28 3.20 -15.30 -1.98
C PRO A 28 2.74 -16.35 -2.98
N THR A 29 2.98 -16.11 -4.26
CA THR A 29 2.46 -16.96 -5.35
C THR A 29 3.52 -17.18 -6.42
N SER A 30 3.56 -18.37 -7.05
CA SER A 30 4.52 -18.66 -8.11
C SER A 30 4.06 -18.09 -9.46
N ARG A 31 5.03 -17.79 -10.36
CA ARG A 31 4.72 -17.35 -11.73
C ARG A 31 3.83 -18.34 -12.51
N ILE A 32 3.96 -19.64 -12.23
CA ILE A 32 3.16 -20.69 -12.87
C ILE A 32 1.70 -20.59 -12.40
N ASP A 33 1.47 -20.38 -11.12
CA ASP A 33 0.13 -20.29 -10.56
C ASP A 33 -0.56 -18.98 -10.99
N ILE A 34 0.21 -17.87 -11.10
CA ILE A 34 -0.27 -16.60 -11.68
C ILE A 34 -0.67 -16.80 -13.15
N ALA A 35 0.18 -17.48 -13.95
CA ALA A 35 -0.10 -17.75 -15.35
C ALA A 35 -1.39 -18.55 -15.55
N GLY A 36 -1.60 -19.58 -14.73
CA GLY A 36 -2.83 -20.37 -14.74
C GLY A 36 -4.07 -19.55 -14.35
N THR A 37 -3.94 -18.68 -13.33
CA THR A 37 -5.07 -17.85 -12.86
C THR A 37 -5.47 -16.77 -13.88
N LEU A 38 -4.50 -16.19 -14.60
CA LEU A 38 -4.75 -15.12 -15.57
C LEU A 38 -4.96 -15.62 -16.99
N GLU A 39 -4.87 -16.94 -17.22
CA GLU A 39 -4.93 -17.56 -18.57
C GLU A 39 -3.88 -16.96 -19.53
N LEU A 40 -2.72 -16.60 -18.97
CA LEU A 40 -1.59 -16.06 -19.72
C LEU A 40 -0.52 -17.14 -19.93
N THR A 41 0.31 -16.94 -20.95
CA THR A 41 1.49 -17.80 -21.13
C THR A 41 2.51 -17.55 -20.03
N ARG A 42 3.28 -18.60 -19.65
CA ARG A 42 4.36 -18.48 -18.67
C ARG A 42 5.40 -17.43 -19.07
N ALA A 43 5.69 -17.32 -20.37
CA ALA A 43 6.60 -16.31 -20.90
C ALA A 43 6.09 -14.89 -20.66
N ALA A 44 4.81 -14.63 -20.93
CA ALA A 44 4.20 -13.32 -20.71
C ALA A 44 4.24 -12.94 -19.20
N VAL A 45 3.88 -13.85 -18.31
CA VAL A 45 3.94 -13.60 -16.85
C VAL A 45 5.39 -13.37 -16.41
N THR A 46 6.35 -14.12 -16.95
CA THR A 46 7.78 -13.92 -16.61
C THR A 46 8.24 -12.51 -17.00
N ILE A 47 7.91 -12.03 -18.20
CA ILE A 47 8.26 -10.67 -18.65
C ILE A 47 7.63 -9.62 -17.72
N ILE A 48 6.33 -9.74 -17.44
CA ILE A 48 5.61 -8.79 -16.58
C ILE A 48 6.21 -8.76 -15.19
N THR A 49 6.44 -9.92 -14.58
CA THR A 49 6.96 -9.99 -13.20
C THR A 49 8.42 -9.56 -13.09
N ASN A 50 9.26 -9.85 -14.08
CA ASN A 50 10.64 -9.38 -14.07
C ASN A 50 10.71 -7.85 -14.11
N GLU A 51 9.95 -7.20 -14.99
CA GLU A 51 9.87 -5.74 -15.02
C GLU A 51 9.36 -5.15 -13.67
N MET A 52 8.43 -5.82 -13.02
CA MET A 52 7.92 -5.37 -11.71
C MET A 52 8.95 -5.58 -10.59
N ILE A 53 9.78 -6.63 -10.68
CA ILE A 53 10.90 -6.87 -9.76
C ILE A 53 12.00 -5.82 -9.97
N GLU A 54 12.39 -5.55 -11.22
CA GLU A 54 13.36 -4.50 -11.56
C GLU A 54 12.94 -3.11 -11.05
N GLN A 55 11.62 -2.85 -11.03
CA GLN A 55 11.05 -1.63 -10.46
C GLN A 55 10.90 -1.66 -8.94
N GLY A 56 11.22 -2.78 -8.29
CA GLY A 56 11.10 -2.97 -6.85
C GLY A 56 9.67 -3.12 -6.32
N ILE A 57 8.66 -3.22 -7.19
CA ILE A 57 7.23 -3.31 -6.80
C ILE A 57 6.89 -4.65 -6.17
N ILE A 58 7.48 -5.73 -6.70
CA ILE A 58 7.38 -7.09 -6.18
C ILE A 58 8.78 -7.66 -5.99
N GLN A 59 8.91 -8.72 -5.22
CA GLN A 59 10.19 -9.37 -4.90
C GLN A 59 10.07 -10.89 -4.91
N GLU A 60 11.17 -11.57 -5.15
CA GLU A 60 11.28 -13.01 -4.93
C GLU A 60 11.57 -13.27 -3.45
N ILE A 61 10.75 -14.12 -2.81
CA ILE A 61 10.87 -14.41 -1.38
C ILE A 61 11.41 -15.81 -1.11
N GLY A 62 11.87 -16.51 -2.15
CA GLY A 62 12.50 -17.81 -2.04
C GLY A 62 11.65 -18.98 -2.55
N GLU A 63 12.09 -20.18 -2.23
CA GLU A 63 11.48 -21.43 -2.71
C GLU A 63 10.28 -21.83 -1.85
N TYR A 64 9.25 -22.39 -2.48
CA TYR A 64 8.16 -23.03 -1.79
C TYR A 64 8.67 -24.25 -1.02
N LYS A 65 8.64 -24.21 0.30
CA LYS A 65 8.96 -25.37 1.15
C LYS A 65 7.71 -26.22 1.29
N HIS A 66 7.72 -27.41 0.68
CA HIS A 66 6.68 -28.40 0.97
C HIS A 66 6.86 -28.90 2.42
N VAL A 67 5.80 -28.81 3.21
CA VAL A 67 5.76 -29.32 4.60
C VAL A 67 5.66 -30.84 4.65
N THR A 68 5.49 -31.52 3.49
CA THR A 68 5.35 -32.98 3.41
C THR A 68 6.66 -33.63 2.99
N GLU A 69 7.01 -34.75 3.65
CA GLU A 69 8.25 -35.54 3.47
C GLU A 69 8.49 -36.08 2.04
N LYS A 70 7.50 -36.06 1.18
CA LYS A 70 7.64 -36.41 -0.25
C LYS A 70 7.71 -35.15 -1.11
N ALA A 71 8.91 -34.56 -1.19
CA ALA A 71 9.17 -33.49 -2.16
C ALA A 71 8.87 -33.99 -3.58
N PRO A 72 7.98 -33.34 -4.35
CA PRO A 72 7.76 -33.72 -5.74
C PRO A 72 9.08 -33.55 -6.52
N ARG A 73 9.44 -34.54 -7.33
CA ARG A 73 10.59 -34.46 -8.25
C ARG A 73 10.35 -33.35 -9.26
N GLY A 74 11.16 -32.30 -9.23
CA GLY A 74 11.08 -31.18 -10.14
C GLY A 74 11.79 -29.93 -9.64
N ARG A 75 11.95 -28.93 -10.55
CA ARG A 75 12.49 -27.61 -10.17
C ARG A 75 11.56 -26.93 -9.17
N LYS A 76 12.11 -26.54 -8.02
CA LYS A 76 11.35 -25.84 -6.99
C LYS A 76 10.73 -24.55 -7.50
N LYS A 77 9.48 -24.28 -7.08
CA LYS A 77 8.79 -23.06 -7.45
C LYS A 77 9.36 -21.89 -6.67
N ILE A 78 9.74 -20.82 -7.35
CA ILE A 78 10.11 -19.55 -6.73
C ILE A 78 8.83 -18.77 -6.53
N LEU A 79 8.62 -18.32 -5.29
CA LEU A 79 7.49 -17.47 -4.91
C LEU A 79 7.87 -16.00 -5.08
N ILE A 80 6.93 -15.22 -5.55
CA ILE A 80 7.00 -13.76 -5.60
C ILE A 80 5.92 -13.16 -4.72
N ASP A 81 6.19 -12.00 -4.16
CA ASP A 81 5.24 -11.26 -3.32
C ASP A 81 5.37 -9.75 -3.54
N ILE A 82 4.42 -8.99 -3.04
CA ILE A 82 4.47 -7.53 -3.03
C ILE A 82 5.65 -7.09 -2.15
N ASN A 83 6.47 -6.18 -2.65
CA ASN A 83 7.45 -5.51 -1.81
C ASN A 83 6.75 -4.42 -0.98
N HIS A 84 6.40 -4.74 0.24
CA HIS A 84 5.69 -3.82 1.14
C HIS A 84 6.48 -2.58 1.55
N HIS A 85 7.80 -2.56 1.29
CA HIS A 85 8.70 -1.43 1.52
C HIS A 85 9.00 -0.63 0.23
N TYR A 86 8.32 -0.94 -0.89
CA TYR A 86 8.48 -0.20 -2.15
C TYR A 86 8.10 1.27 -2.01
N LYS A 87 7.03 1.53 -1.25
CA LYS A 87 6.54 2.85 -0.87
C LYS A 87 5.95 2.79 0.54
N PHE A 88 5.78 3.95 1.16
CA PHE A 88 5.19 4.11 2.46
C PHE A 88 3.96 5.01 2.38
N VAL A 89 3.15 5.00 3.42
CA VAL A 89 2.00 5.90 3.55
C VAL A 89 2.05 6.58 4.91
N ILE A 90 1.59 7.82 4.95
CA ILE A 90 1.42 8.58 6.18
C ILE A 90 -0.08 8.65 6.49
N GLY A 91 -0.44 8.31 7.71
CA GLY A 91 -1.78 8.51 8.24
C GLY A 91 -1.76 9.64 9.27
N VAL A 92 -2.72 10.57 9.15
CA VAL A 92 -2.96 11.61 10.14
C VAL A 92 -4.37 11.40 10.68
N THR A 93 -4.52 11.24 11.99
CA THR A 93 -5.84 11.16 12.63
C THR A 93 -6.01 12.29 13.62
N VAL A 94 -7.18 12.90 13.59
CA VAL A 94 -7.60 13.93 14.57
C VAL A 94 -8.81 13.38 15.30
N GLU A 95 -8.63 13.07 16.57
CA GLU A 95 -9.63 12.58 17.49
C GLU A 95 -9.97 13.67 18.52
N GLU A 96 -10.85 13.41 19.47
CA GLU A 96 -11.32 14.40 20.43
C GLU A 96 -10.21 14.97 21.34
N ASP A 97 -9.28 14.11 21.72
CA ASP A 97 -8.23 14.41 22.71
C ASP A 97 -6.80 14.22 22.18
N ILE A 98 -6.65 13.75 20.93
CA ILE A 98 -5.35 13.40 20.38
C ILE A 98 -5.29 13.62 18.87
N VAL A 99 -4.15 14.12 18.40
CA VAL A 99 -3.73 14.08 16.99
C VAL A 99 -2.60 13.07 16.86
N SER A 100 -2.72 12.17 15.89
CA SER A 100 -1.69 11.18 15.61
C SER A 100 -1.19 11.29 14.18
N VAL A 101 0.13 11.20 14.01
CA VAL A 101 0.80 11.08 12.71
C VAL A 101 1.57 9.79 12.70
N GLY A 102 1.27 8.90 11.76
CA GLY A 102 1.89 7.58 11.66
C GLY A 102 2.47 7.32 10.27
N LEU A 103 3.66 6.70 10.24
CA LEU A 103 4.28 6.17 9.04
C LEU A 103 4.02 4.67 8.98
N SER A 104 3.57 4.16 7.83
CA SER A 104 3.35 2.71 7.66
C SER A 104 3.82 2.18 6.32
N THR A 105 4.08 0.88 6.26
CA THR A 105 4.33 0.12 5.04
C THR A 105 3.05 -0.07 4.24
N LEU A 106 3.15 -0.55 2.98
CA LEU A 106 1.99 -0.92 2.18
C LEU A 106 1.19 -2.11 2.75
N ALA A 107 1.77 -2.88 3.68
CA ALA A 107 1.07 -3.93 4.42
C ALA A 107 0.27 -3.38 5.62
N GLY A 108 0.38 -2.09 5.94
CA GLY A 108 -0.26 -1.48 7.10
C GLY A 108 0.54 -1.63 8.41
N ALA A 109 1.77 -2.15 8.36
CA ALA A 109 2.63 -2.19 9.54
C ALA A 109 3.10 -0.77 9.86
N VAL A 110 2.75 -0.29 11.07
CA VAL A 110 3.18 1.03 11.56
C VAL A 110 4.65 0.95 11.95
N LEU A 111 5.46 1.81 11.34
CA LEU A 111 6.91 1.90 11.57
C LEU A 111 7.24 2.93 12.62
N ASP A 112 6.53 4.06 12.59
CA ASP A 112 6.76 5.18 13.50
C ASP A 112 5.45 5.93 13.73
N LYS A 113 5.31 6.56 14.91
CA LYS A 113 4.12 7.30 15.29
C LYS A 113 4.47 8.47 16.19
N ARG A 114 3.82 9.62 15.97
CA ARG A 114 3.87 10.80 16.81
C ARG A 114 2.46 11.16 17.28
N ASN A 115 2.35 11.60 18.52
CA ASN A 115 1.07 11.94 19.12
C ASN A 115 1.16 13.32 19.79
N LEU A 116 0.08 14.11 19.66
CA LEU A 116 -0.14 15.35 20.37
C LEU A 116 -1.45 15.25 21.13
N ALA A 117 -1.42 15.40 22.43
CA ALA A 117 -2.65 15.56 23.21
C ALA A 117 -3.26 16.95 22.92
N ILE A 118 -4.54 16.98 22.63
CA ILE A 118 -5.30 18.20 22.34
C ILE A 118 -6.51 18.32 23.27
N ASN A 119 -7.08 19.51 23.34
CA ASN A 119 -8.30 19.78 24.08
C ASN A 119 -9.08 20.92 23.38
N GLU A 120 -10.22 21.30 23.96
CA GLU A 120 -11.11 22.34 23.42
C GLU A 120 -10.45 23.71 23.18
N LYS A 121 -9.32 23.99 23.86
CA LYS A 121 -8.58 25.25 23.75
C LYS A 121 -7.42 25.18 22.75
N THR A 122 -7.15 23.99 22.21
CA THR A 122 -6.09 23.82 21.22
C THR A 122 -6.55 24.44 19.89
N ASP A 123 -5.78 25.40 19.41
CA ASP A 123 -6.08 26.02 18.13
C ASP A 123 -5.65 25.16 16.92
N TYR A 124 -6.21 25.45 15.78
CA TYR A 124 -5.90 24.70 14.56
C TYR A 124 -4.45 24.88 14.10
N SER A 125 -3.83 26.04 14.36
CA SER A 125 -2.43 26.28 13.97
C SER A 125 -1.50 25.31 14.70
N THR A 126 -1.72 25.06 15.98
CA THR A 126 -0.98 24.06 16.75
C THR A 126 -1.08 22.67 16.16
N ILE A 127 -2.28 22.27 15.68
CA ILE A 127 -2.50 20.97 15.06
C ILE A 127 -1.76 20.87 13.70
N PHE A 128 -1.81 21.93 12.89
CA PHE A 128 -1.09 21.97 11.62
C PHE A 128 0.41 21.96 11.79
N ASP A 129 0.95 22.78 12.70
CA ASP A 129 2.38 22.87 13.00
C ASP A 129 2.91 21.53 13.51
N PHE A 130 2.18 20.87 14.44
CA PHE A 130 2.50 19.54 14.92
C PHE A 130 2.49 18.52 13.76
N THR A 131 1.48 18.57 12.90
CA THR A 131 1.34 17.62 11.80
C THR A 131 2.51 17.75 10.82
N GLU A 132 2.82 18.99 10.38
CA GLU A 132 3.94 19.25 9.45
C GLU A 132 5.27 18.82 10.06
N LYS A 133 5.53 19.22 11.29
CA LYS A 133 6.74 18.85 12.02
C LYS A 133 6.86 17.33 12.15
N SER A 134 5.81 16.66 12.58
CA SER A 134 5.80 15.19 12.76
C SER A 134 6.02 14.44 11.45
N ILE A 135 5.44 14.89 10.32
CA ILE A 135 5.70 14.32 9.00
C ILE A 135 7.19 14.41 8.65
N ASN A 136 7.80 15.57 8.84
CA ASN A 136 9.23 15.75 8.54
C ASN A 136 10.12 14.91 9.47
N GLU A 137 9.78 14.82 10.76
CA GLU A 137 10.51 14.01 11.73
C GLU A 137 10.43 12.51 11.41
N VAL A 138 9.23 11.95 11.17
CA VAL A 138 9.12 10.52 10.84
C VAL A 138 9.82 10.16 9.53
N LEU A 139 9.88 11.07 8.56
CA LEU A 139 10.67 10.86 7.34
C LEU A 139 12.17 10.87 7.63
N GLY A 140 12.66 11.85 8.39
CA GLY A 140 14.08 11.98 8.76
C GLY A 140 14.57 10.80 9.58
N ASP A 141 13.84 10.43 10.64
CA ASP A 141 14.20 9.35 11.56
C ASP A 141 14.23 7.97 10.86
N ASN A 142 13.41 7.79 9.82
CA ASN A 142 13.40 6.56 9.02
C ASN A 142 14.26 6.66 7.73
N CYS A 143 15.04 7.71 7.56
CA CYS A 143 15.89 7.94 6.38
C CYS A 143 15.13 7.87 5.05
N LEU A 144 13.89 8.37 5.02
CA LEU A 144 13.02 8.36 3.85
C LEU A 144 12.94 9.76 3.23
N ASP A 145 12.92 9.80 1.90
CA ASP A 145 12.60 11.02 1.16
C ASP A 145 11.10 11.12 0.83
N LYS A 146 10.65 12.30 0.40
CA LYS A 146 9.25 12.54 0.02
C LYS A 146 8.78 11.66 -1.14
N ASN A 147 9.69 11.24 -2.03
CA ASN A 147 9.36 10.37 -3.16
C ASN A 147 9.09 8.94 -2.71
N SER A 148 9.53 8.55 -1.50
CA SER A 148 9.22 7.26 -0.89
C SER A 148 7.77 7.16 -0.42
N ILE A 149 7.06 8.30 -0.29
CA ILE A 149 5.68 8.35 0.18
C ILE A 149 4.70 8.22 -1.00
N LEU A 150 3.80 7.25 -0.90
CA LEU A 150 2.72 7.04 -1.87
C LEU A 150 1.62 8.09 -1.72
N GLY A 151 1.33 8.47 -0.48
CA GLY A 151 0.30 9.45 -0.16
C GLY A 151 0.12 9.65 1.34
N ILE A 152 -0.66 10.67 1.68
CA ILE A 152 -1.05 11.01 3.05
C ILE A 152 -2.57 10.86 3.15
N GLY A 153 -3.03 10.06 4.12
CA GLY A 153 -4.44 9.92 4.45
C GLY A 153 -4.79 10.70 5.70
N PHE A 154 -5.92 11.42 5.68
CA PHE A 154 -6.46 12.12 6.83
C PHE A 154 -7.74 11.45 7.33
N GLY A 155 -7.80 11.14 8.61
CA GLY A 155 -8.99 10.67 9.31
C GLY A 155 -9.40 11.70 10.36
N ILE A 156 -10.64 12.19 10.29
CA ILE A 156 -11.20 13.12 11.27
C ILE A 156 -12.42 12.43 11.89
N PHE A 157 -12.41 12.27 13.21
CA PHE A 157 -13.52 11.67 13.92
C PHE A 157 -14.59 12.72 14.26
N PRO A 158 -15.87 12.44 13.99
CA PRO A 158 -16.95 13.45 14.02
C PRO A 158 -17.26 14.03 15.41
N THR A 159 -16.74 13.47 16.48
CA THR A 159 -16.99 13.95 17.86
C THR A 159 -16.55 15.40 18.09
N MET A 160 -15.53 15.88 17.36
CA MET A 160 -15.13 17.29 17.43
C MET A 160 -16.18 18.26 16.83
N TYR A 161 -17.06 17.79 15.97
CA TYR A 161 -18.05 18.64 15.30
C TYR A 161 -19.43 18.61 15.96
N SER A 162 -19.70 17.65 16.84
CA SER A 162 -21.01 17.53 17.50
C SER A 162 -21.32 18.71 18.41
N ARG A 163 -20.31 19.37 18.98
CA ARG A 163 -20.47 20.55 19.84
C ARG A 163 -20.72 21.84 19.08
N LEU A 164 -20.39 21.91 17.78
CA LEU A 164 -20.69 23.05 16.91
C LEU A 164 -22.01 22.86 16.15
N GLY A 165 -22.76 21.80 16.42
CA GLY A 165 -24.04 21.52 15.77
C GLY A 165 -23.92 21.20 14.27
N ILE A 166 -22.70 20.96 13.77
CA ILE A 166 -22.43 20.64 12.36
C ILE A 166 -22.04 19.15 12.30
N SER A 167 -22.98 18.29 11.95
CA SER A 167 -22.71 16.90 11.59
C SER A 167 -22.26 16.84 10.14
N ALA A 168 -20.96 16.95 9.90
CA ALA A 168 -20.39 16.70 8.58
C ALA A 168 -20.14 15.21 8.41
N VAL A 169 -21.12 14.49 7.92
CA VAL A 169 -20.93 13.11 7.44
C VAL A 169 -20.37 13.22 6.03
N SER A 170 -19.06 13.06 5.89
CA SER A 170 -18.43 12.97 4.57
C SER A 170 -18.51 11.53 4.07
N TYR A 171 -19.49 11.25 3.21
CA TYR A 171 -19.50 10.06 2.39
C TYR A 171 -18.65 10.30 1.15
N THR A 172 -17.36 9.93 1.19
CA THR A 172 -16.59 9.80 -0.03
C THR A 172 -16.80 8.39 -0.58
N HIS A 173 -17.76 8.27 -1.51
CA HIS A 173 -17.80 7.12 -2.40
C HIS A 173 -16.69 7.28 -3.43
N LEU A 174 -15.64 6.49 -3.31
CA LEU A 174 -14.71 6.25 -4.40
C LEU A 174 -15.37 5.26 -5.35
N THR A 175 -15.89 5.77 -6.47
CA THR A 175 -16.28 4.98 -7.65
C THR A 175 -15.06 4.56 -8.44
#